data_f37e489a447076c849246a28c0e4e8e8
#
_entry.id   f37e489a447076c849246a28c0e4e8e8
#
_cell.length_a   1.000
_cell.length_b   1.000
_cell.length_c   1.000
_cell.angle_alpha   90.00
_cell.angle_beta   90.00
_cell.angle_gamma   90.00
#
_symmetry.space_group_name_H-M   'P 1'
#
loop_
_entity.id
_entity.type
_entity.pdbx_description
1 polymer ?
#
loop_
_entity_poly.entity_id
_entity_poly.type
_entity_poly.pdbx_seq_one_letter_code
_entity_poly.pdbx_strand_id
1 'polypeptide(L)'
;MSLQFLFAVAADSAAIADLVNSAYRGDSSTSGWTTEAHLLDGQRTDADEIKQKIEDRNSFILTARENQELIGSCELIANAETSELYFGMFTIKPVLQNKGLGKAFLEQVEKIAKQWKLKKIKLTVITLRTELIEYYKRRGFKVTDEYIPFPTEERFDIPKVKDLQMVYLVKDMHE
;
A
#
# COMPACT_ATOMS: atom_id res chain seq x y z
N MET A 1 -4.84 9.66 22.68
CA MET A 1 -5.20 8.94 21.43
C MET A 1 -4.09 7.97 21.09
N SER A 2 -4.38 6.68 21.08
CA SER A 2 -3.36 5.68 20.81
C SER A 2 -3.55 5.12 19.39
N LEU A 3 -2.55 5.31 18.56
CA LEU A 3 -2.44 4.65 17.27
C LEU A 3 -2.01 3.21 17.50
N GLN A 4 -2.79 2.25 17.01
CA GLN A 4 -2.52 0.83 17.12
C GLN A 4 -2.31 0.21 15.76
N PHE A 5 -1.30 -0.65 15.65
CA PHE A 5 -1.04 -1.45 14.46
C PHE A 5 -1.36 -2.91 14.77
N LEU A 6 -2.26 -3.49 13.98
CA LEU A 6 -2.74 -4.86 14.16
C LEU A 6 -2.82 -5.57 12.82
N PHE A 7 -2.46 -6.84 12.80
CA PHE A 7 -2.72 -7.67 11.61
C PHE A 7 -4.22 -7.94 11.49
N ALA A 8 -4.72 -7.80 10.27
CA ALA A 8 -6.13 -8.01 9.96
C ALA A 8 -6.53 -9.47 10.07
N VAL A 9 -7.77 -9.69 10.44
CA VAL A 9 -8.45 -10.99 10.39
C VAL A 9 -9.55 -10.96 9.33
N ALA A 10 -10.05 -12.13 8.93
CA ALA A 10 -11.03 -12.24 7.85
C ALA A 10 -12.27 -11.34 8.04
N ALA A 11 -12.70 -11.13 9.27
CA ALA A 11 -13.83 -10.23 9.59
C ALA A 11 -13.59 -8.76 9.22
N ASP A 12 -12.34 -8.35 9.03
CA ASP A 12 -11.97 -6.98 8.65
C ASP A 12 -12.08 -6.72 7.14
N SER A 13 -12.31 -7.75 6.32
CA SER A 13 -12.15 -7.69 4.86
C SER A 13 -13.01 -6.60 4.20
N ALA A 14 -14.28 -6.49 4.57
CA ALA A 14 -15.18 -5.50 3.98
C ALA A 14 -14.77 -4.07 4.34
N ALA A 15 -14.42 -3.81 5.59
CA ALA A 15 -13.99 -2.49 6.05
C ALA A 15 -12.67 -2.06 5.39
N ILE A 16 -11.73 -3.00 5.21
CA ILE A 16 -10.46 -2.73 4.53
C ILE A 16 -10.71 -2.43 3.05
N ALA A 17 -11.55 -3.20 2.37
CA ALA A 17 -11.89 -2.95 0.97
C ALA A 17 -12.51 -1.56 0.77
N ASP A 18 -13.43 -1.17 1.62
CA ASP A 18 -14.04 0.16 1.58
C ASP A 18 -13.01 1.27 1.80
N LEU A 19 -12.12 1.11 2.75
CA LEU A 19 -11.04 2.06 3.01
C LEU A 19 -10.11 2.20 1.80
N VAL A 20 -9.66 1.10 1.24
CA VAL A 20 -8.75 1.09 0.08
C VAL A 20 -9.40 1.77 -1.12
N ASN A 21 -10.62 1.41 -1.45
CA ASN A 21 -11.33 2.02 -2.57
C ASN A 21 -11.54 3.53 -2.36
N SER A 22 -11.84 3.96 -1.15
CA SER A 22 -12.03 5.38 -0.83
C SER A 22 -10.77 6.22 -1.03
N ALA A 23 -9.59 5.61 -0.85
CA ALA A 23 -8.31 6.32 -0.93
C ALA A 23 -7.67 6.27 -2.33
N TYR A 24 -7.91 5.21 -3.08
CA TYR A 24 -7.28 5.01 -4.39
C TYR A 24 -8.12 5.53 -5.55
N ARG A 25 -9.42 5.40 -5.48
CA ARG A 25 -10.32 5.57 -6.63
C ARG A 25 -11.50 6.46 -6.29
N GLY A 26 -12.07 7.09 -7.34
CA GLY A 26 -13.28 7.88 -7.25
C GLY A 26 -13.10 9.23 -6.57
N ASP A 27 -14.21 9.94 -6.38
CA ASP A 27 -14.21 11.32 -5.88
C ASP A 27 -13.71 11.42 -4.44
N SER A 28 -13.97 10.42 -3.61
CA SER A 28 -13.50 10.42 -2.21
C SER A 28 -11.98 10.46 -2.09
N SER A 29 -11.25 9.84 -3.04
CA SER A 29 -9.78 9.83 -3.04
C SER A 29 -9.18 11.20 -3.30
N THR A 30 -9.89 12.11 -3.96
CA THR A 30 -9.40 13.46 -4.27
C THR A 30 -9.34 14.37 -3.05
N SER A 31 -9.95 14.00 -1.93
CA SER A 31 -9.82 14.73 -0.67
C SER A 31 -8.46 14.53 0.01
N GLY A 32 -7.67 13.53 -0.41
CA GLY A 32 -6.30 13.32 0.03
C GLY A 32 -5.29 14.12 -0.79
N TRP A 33 -4.02 14.10 -0.36
CA TRP A 33 -2.94 14.79 -1.09
C TRP A 33 -2.48 14.04 -2.35
N THR A 34 -2.82 12.77 -2.47
CA THR A 34 -2.47 11.92 -3.62
C THR A 34 -3.63 11.01 -3.99
N THR A 35 -3.79 10.75 -5.27
CA THR A 35 -4.83 9.87 -5.82
C THR A 35 -4.40 9.32 -7.17
N GLU A 36 -4.97 8.20 -7.58
CA GLU A 36 -4.84 7.68 -8.94
C GLU A 36 -6.15 7.76 -9.74
N ALA A 37 -7.15 8.50 -9.23
CA ALA A 37 -8.46 8.62 -9.87
C ALA A 37 -8.41 9.18 -11.29
N HIS A 38 -7.40 10.00 -11.62
CA HIS A 38 -7.20 10.54 -12.96
C HIS A 38 -6.51 9.56 -13.93
N LEU A 39 -5.99 8.44 -13.42
CA LEU A 39 -5.30 7.42 -14.20
C LEU A 39 -6.12 6.15 -14.39
N LEU A 40 -6.96 5.83 -13.40
CA LEU A 40 -7.70 4.58 -13.33
C LEU A 40 -9.13 4.82 -12.83
N ASP A 41 -10.08 4.17 -13.48
CA ASP A 41 -11.45 4.01 -13.00
C ASP A 41 -11.66 2.61 -12.38
N GLY A 42 -12.85 2.37 -11.84
CA GLY A 42 -13.23 1.11 -11.23
C GLY A 42 -12.81 1.04 -9.76
N GLN A 43 -12.99 -0.13 -9.18
CA GLN A 43 -12.57 -0.41 -7.81
C GLN A 43 -11.10 -0.83 -7.78
N ARG A 44 -10.42 -0.54 -6.68
CA ARG A 44 -9.06 -1.04 -6.45
C ARG A 44 -9.08 -2.49 -5.97
N THR A 45 -10.08 -2.86 -5.18
CA THR A 45 -10.21 -4.20 -4.59
C THR A 45 -11.67 -4.46 -4.16
N ASP A 46 -11.93 -5.66 -3.65
CA ASP A 46 -13.18 -6.01 -2.98
C ASP A 46 -12.91 -6.85 -1.71
N ALA A 47 -13.96 -7.14 -0.97
CA ALA A 47 -13.86 -7.89 0.29
C ALA A 47 -13.32 -9.32 0.08
N ASP A 48 -13.67 -9.98 -1.02
CA ASP A 48 -13.22 -11.35 -1.31
C ASP A 48 -11.71 -11.38 -1.60
N GLU A 49 -11.20 -10.42 -2.37
CA GLU A 49 -9.77 -10.29 -2.62
C GLU A 49 -8.99 -10.02 -1.33
N ILE A 50 -9.48 -9.11 -0.49
CA ILE A 50 -8.84 -8.83 0.81
C ILE A 50 -8.83 -10.09 1.68
N LYS A 51 -9.93 -10.81 1.74
CA LYS A 51 -10.01 -12.07 2.50
C LYS A 51 -8.99 -13.09 2.01
N GLN A 52 -8.86 -13.27 0.70
CA GLN A 52 -7.88 -14.18 0.10
C GLN A 52 -6.45 -13.79 0.51
N LYS A 53 -6.12 -12.49 0.49
CA LYS A 53 -4.81 -11.99 0.92
C LYS A 53 -4.55 -12.24 2.41
N ILE A 54 -5.57 -12.15 3.26
CA ILE A 54 -5.45 -12.42 4.70
C ILE A 54 -5.22 -13.93 4.94
N GLU A 55 -5.83 -14.79 4.16
CA GLU A 55 -5.75 -16.24 4.29
C GLU A 55 -4.50 -16.85 3.61
N ASP A 56 -3.80 -16.09 2.77
CA ASP A 56 -2.55 -16.53 2.13
C ASP A 56 -1.41 -16.59 3.17
N ARG A 57 -0.59 -17.65 3.09
CA ARG A 57 0.51 -17.88 4.05
C ARG A 57 1.59 -16.82 4.05
N ASN A 58 1.84 -16.21 2.90
CA ASN A 58 2.94 -15.26 2.70
C ASN A 58 2.47 -13.82 2.66
N SER A 59 1.16 -13.59 2.71
CA SER A 59 0.53 -12.29 2.66
C SER A 59 -0.10 -11.93 3.99
N PHE A 60 0.11 -10.68 4.40
CA PHE A 60 -0.43 -10.13 5.63
C PHE A 60 -1.02 -8.75 5.33
N ILE A 61 -2.14 -8.43 5.93
CA ILE A 61 -2.67 -7.08 5.90
C ILE A 61 -2.40 -6.45 7.27
N LEU A 62 -1.59 -5.41 7.30
CA LEU A 62 -1.36 -4.61 8.50
C LEU A 62 -2.36 -3.47 8.52
N THR A 63 -3.05 -3.28 9.65
CA THR A 63 -3.99 -2.19 9.83
C THR A 63 -3.47 -1.18 10.84
N ALA A 64 -3.82 0.08 10.65
CA ALA A 64 -3.67 1.13 11.64
C ALA A 64 -5.06 1.55 12.13
N ARG A 65 -5.22 1.62 13.45
CA ARG A 65 -6.47 2.00 14.10
C ARG A 65 -6.23 3.08 15.13
N GLU A 66 -7.17 3.99 15.21
CA GLU A 66 -7.23 5.01 16.26
C GLU A 66 -8.62 4.95 16.88
N ASN A 67 -8.69 4.77 18.21
CA ASN A 67 -9.96 4.59 18.92
C ASN A 67 -10.85 3.50 18.29
N GLN A 68 -10.26 2.38 17.90
CA GLN A 68 -10.90 1.25 17.21
C GLN A 68 -11.34 1.54 15.75
N GLU A 69 -11.27 2.79 15.30
CA GLU A 69 -11.56 3.14 13.92
C GLU A 69 -10.40 2.74 13.00
N LEU A 70 -10.71 2.05 11.90
CA LEU A 70 -9.72 1.71 10.87
C LEU A 70 -9.36 2.96 10.06
N ILE A 71 -8.10 3.38 10.12
CA ILE A 71 -7.62 4.60 9.46
C ILE A 71 -6.53 4.36 8.42
N GLY A 72 -5.96 3.17 8.38
CA GLY A 72 -4.95 2.82 7.39
C GLY A 72 -4.76 1.33 7.26
N SER A 73 -4.20 0.90 6.14
CA SER A 73 -3.84 -0.49 5.88
C SER A 73 -2.75 -0.61 4.83
N CYS A 74 -2.05 -1.73 4.82
CA CYS A 74 -1.16 -2.13 3.72
C CYS A 74 -1.08 -3.64 3.60
N GLU A 75 -0.68 -4.10 2.43
CA GLU A 75 -0.33 -5.50 2.20
C GLU A 75 1.18 -5.68 2.38
N LEU A 76 1.54 -6.74 3.08
CA LEU A 76 2.93 -7.16 3.26
C LEU A 76 3.07 -8.58 2.72
N ILE A 77 3.99 -8.80 1.80
CA ILE A 77 4.32 -10.13 1.28
C ILE A 77 5.78 -10.42 1.58
N ALA A 78 6.01 -11.43 2.41
CA ALA A 78 7.34 -11.84 2.79
C ALA A 78 7.90 -12.87 1.82
N ASN A 79 9.10 -12.63 1.31
CA ASN A 79 9.85 -13.58 0.50
C ASN A 79 11.18 -13.89 1.21
N ALA A 80 11.24 -15.06 1.84
CA ALA A 80 12.42 -15.49 2.59
C ALA A 80 13.61 -15.80 1.68
N GLU A 81 13.36 -16.27 0.44
CA GLU A 81 14.43 -16.62 -0.50
C GLU A 81 15.21 -15.40 -0.96
N THR A 82 14.52 -14.32 -1.23
CA THR A 82 15.14 -13.05 -1.64
C THR A 82 15.43 -12.11 -0.47
N SER A 83 14.96 -12.44 0.72
CA SER A 83 15.01 -11.60 1.91
C SER A 83 14.33 -10.23 1.72
N GLU A 84 13.23 -10.24 0.99
CA GLU A 84 12.47 -9.04 0.65
C GLU A 84 11.09 -9.03 1.30
N LEU A 85 10.67 -7.86 1.76
CA LEU A 85 9.29 -7.58 2.15
C LEU A 85 8.68 -6.69 1.08
N TYR A 86 7.72 -7.24 0.32
CA TYR A 86 6.93 -6.42 -0.59
C TYR A 86 5.87 -5.66 0.22
N PHE A 87 5.83 -4.36 0.00
CA PHE A 87 4.92 -3.42 0.64
C PHE A 87 3.99 -2.85 -0.43
N GLY A 88 2.72 -3.17 -0.32
CA GLY A 88 1.75 -2.78 -1.35
C GLY A 88 0.42 -2.31 -0.77
N MET A 89 -0.42 -1.79 -1.64
CA MET A 89 -1.78 -1.35 -1.33
C MET A 89 -1.83 -0.44 -0.09
N PHE A 90 -0.81 0.44 0.04
CA PHE A 90 -0.69 1.34 1.18
C PHE A 90 -1.79 2.40 1.16
N THR A 91 -2.54 2.46 2.24
CA THR A 91 -3.74 3.27 2.34
C THR A 91 -3.76 4.01 3.66
N ILE A 92 -3.97 5.32 3.59
CA ILE A 92 -4.35 6.15 4.73
C ILE A 92 -5.70 6.80 4.36
N LYS A 93 -6.63 6.83 5.30
CA LYS A 93 -7.92 7.50 5.12
C LYS A 93 -7.69 8.90 4.52
N PRO A 94 -8.32 9.27 3.37
CA PRO A 94 -7.93 10.48 2.64
C PRO A 94 -7.89 11.76 3.47
N VAL A 95 -8.88 11.95 4.35
CA VAL A 95 -8.96 13.13 5.22
C VAL A 95 -7.86 13.18 6.29
N LEU A 96 -7.17 12.08 6.52
CA LEU A 96 -6.08 11.97 7.50
C LEU A 96 -4.70 11.93 6.85
N GLN A 97 -4.61 12.03 5.54
CA GLN A 97 -3.33 12.09 4.82
C GLN A 97 -2.59 13.40 5.16
N ASN A 98 -1.27 13.39 4.96
CA ASN A 98 -0.39 14.53 5.22
C ASN A 98 -0.36 15.01 6.69
N LYS A 99 -0.60 14.10 7.64
CA LYS A 99 -0.58 14.36 9.09
C LYS A 99 0.45 13.52 9.84
N GLY A 100 1.44 12.97 9.14
CA GLY A 100 2.49 12.15 9.73
C GLY A 100 2.14 10.67 9.93
N LEU A 101 0.92 10.24 9.62
CA LEU A 101 0.50 8.84 9.75
C LEU A 101 1.25 7.92 8.79
N GLY A 102 1.52 8.38 7.57
CA GLY A 102 2.29 7.61 6.59
C GLY A 102 3.69 7.29 7.09
N LYS A 103 4.36 8.25 7.71
CA LYS A 103 5.67 8.05 8.32
C LYS A 103 5.60 7.02 9.45
N ALA A 104 4.65 7.15 10.36
CA ALA A 104 4.46 6.22 11.48
C ALA A 104 4.17 4.80 10.96
N PHE A 105 3.39 4.69 9.90
CA PHE A 105 3.08 3.41 9.27
C PHE A 105 4.32 2.76 8.68
N LEU A 106 5.13 3.51 7.92
CA LEU A 106 6.39 3.01 7.34
C LEU A 106 7.39 2.60 8.42
N GLU A 107 7.50 3.35 9.50
CA GLU A 107 8.34 2.97 10.65
C GLU A 107 7.91 1.63 11.26
N GLN A 108 6.61 1.39 11.34
CA GLN A 108 6.10 0.10 11.82
C GLN A 108 6.42 -1.04 10.83
N VAL A 109 6.28 -0.80 9.53
CA VAL A 109 6.66 -1.78 8.50
C VAL A 109 8.15 -2.11 8.57
N GLU A 110 9.01 -1.12 8.79
CA GLU A 110 10.44 -1.33 8.98
C GLU A 110 10.75 -2.19 10.21
N LYS A 111 10.05 -1.96 11.32
CA LYS A 111 10.17 -2.80 12.51
C LYS A 111 9.80 -4.25 12.22
N ILE A 112 8.72 -4.47 11.48
CA ILE A 112 8.28 -5.81 11.08
C ILE A 112 9.32 -6.47 10.18
N ALA A 113 9.85 -5.77 9.18
CA ALA A 113 10.90 -6.28 8.31
C ALA A 113 12.13 -6.75 9.12
N LYS A 114 12.55 -5.96 10.09
CA LYS A 114 13.66 -6.32 11.00
C LYS A 114 13.34 -7.54 11.86
N GLN A 115 12.14 -7.59 12.45
CA GLN A 115 11.70 -8.73 13.25
C GLN A 115 11.66 -10.03 12.43
N TRP A 116 11.27 -9.94 11.18
CA TRP A 116 11.22 -11.07 10.25
C TRP A 116 12.56 -11.35 9.57
N LYS A 117 13.61 -10.58 9.91
CA LYS A 117 14.98 -10.72 9.39
C LYS A 117 15.05 -10.56 7.85
N LEU A 118 14.19 -9.71 7.31
CA LEU A 118 14.20 -9.35 5.91
C LEU A 118 15.11 -8.15 5.69
N LYS A 119 15.84 -8.15 4.58
CA LYS A 119 16.92 -7.18 4.32
C LYS A 119 16.48 -6.00 3.48
N LYS A 120 15.36 -6.12 2.79
CA LYS A 120 14.86 -5.09 1.89
C LYS A 120 13.36 -4.93 2.01
N ILE A 121 12.90 -3.69 1.82
CA ILE A 121 11.49 -3.40 1.55
C ILE A 121 11.39 -2.97 0.10
N LYS A 122 10.48 -3.58 -0.65
CA LYS A 122 10.29 -3.34 -2.08
C LYS A 122 8.84 -2.93 -2.32
N LEU A 123 8.63 -1.95 -3.17
CA LEU A 123 7.29 -1.50 -3.55
C LEU A 123 7.25 -1.09 -5.02
N THR A 124 6.05 -0.93 -5.56
CA THR A 124 5.82 -0.42 -6.91
C THR A 124 5.00 0.85 -6.88
N VAL A 125 5.32 1.78 -7.79
CA VAL A 125 4.58 3.03 -7.97
C VAL A 125 4.30 3.22 -9.45
N ILE A 126 3.09 3.66 -9.81
CA ILE A 126 2.77 4.08 -11.17
C ILE A 126 3.72 5.22 -11.56
N THR A 127 4.41 5.10 -12.69
CA THR A 127 5.47 6.03 -13.09
C THR A 127 5.01 7.48 -13.21
N LEU A 128 3.73 7.69 -13.51
CA LEU A 128 3.13 9.02 -13.64
C LEU A 128 2.82 9.69 -12.30
N ARG A 129 2.88 8.94 -11.20
CA ARG A 129 2.66 9.49 -9.85
C ARG A 129 3.98 9.99 -9.26
N THR A 130 4.52 11.03 -9.87
CA THR A 130 5.82 11.59 -9.49
C THR A 130 5.87 12.10 -8.05
N GLU A 131 4.76 12.65 -7.56
CA GLU A 131 4.63 13.11 -6.16
C GLU A 131 4.80 11.95 -5.17
N LEU A 132 4.29 10.78 -5.50
CA LEU A 132 4.40 9.59 -4.66
C LEU A 132 5.80 9.00 -4.70
N ILE A 133 6.44 9.00 -5.87
CA ILE A 133 7.85 8.59 -6.01
C ILE A 133 8.74 9.47 -5.13
N GLU A 134 8.57 10.80 -5.18
CA GLU A 134 9.34 11.72 -4.35
C GLU A 134 9.06 11.53 -2.86
N TYR A 135 7.81 11.21 -2.50
CA TYR A 135 7.44 10.86 -1.12
C TYR A 135 8.28 9.70 -0.58
N TYR A 136 8.39 8.60 -1.34
CA TYR A 136 9.18 7.45 -0.93
C TYR A 136 10.68 7.71 -0.95
N LYS A 137 11.18 8.48 -1.91
CA LYS A 137 12.59 8.88 -1.94
C LYS A 137 12.99 9.63 -0.67
N ARG A 138 12.16 10.55 -0.21
CA ARG A 138 12.41 11.27 1.06
C ARG A 138 12.47 10.33 2.28
N ARG A 139 11.89 9.14 2.17
CA ARG A 139 11.89 8.13 3.23
C ARG A 139 12.96 7.05 3.05
N GLY A 140 13.90 7.30 2.15
CA GLY A 140 15.07 6.45 1.97
C GLY A 140 14.94 5.36 0.92
N PHE A 141 13.84 5.34 0.17
CA PHE A 141 13.71 4.43 -0.97
C PHE A 141 14.49 4.94 -2.17
N LYS A 142 15.04 4.02 -2.95
CA LYS A 142 15.73 4.30 -4.20
C LYS A 142 14.90 3.78 -5.36
N VAL A 143 14.74 4.61 -6.39
CA VAL A 143 14.11 4.18 -7.65
C VAL A 143 15.07 3.27 -8.38
N THR A 144 14.56 2.12 -8.81
CA THR A 144 15.33 1.16 -9.62
C THR A 144 15.10 1.43 -11.10
N ASP A 145 15.82 0.71 -11.97
CA ASP A 145 15.58 0.68 -13.42
C ASP A 145 14.65 -0.47 -13.85
N GLU A 146 13.95 -1.07 -12.89
CA GLU A 146 13.06 -2.20 -13.12
C GLU A 146 11.62 -1.70 -13.26
N TYR A 147 11.09 -1.80 -14.48
CA TYR A 147 9.74 -1.37 -14.84
C TYR A 147 8.89 -2.58 -15.20
N ILE A 148 7.61 -2.51 -14.87
CA ILE A 148 6.62 -3.51 -15.27
C ILE A 148 5.38 -2.81 -15.84
N PRO A 149 4.65 -3.44 -16.78
CA PRO A 149 3.33 -2.94 -17.18
C PRO A 149 2.40 -2.94 -15.97
N PHE A 150 1.52 -1.94 -15.91
CA PHE A 150 0.48 -1.94 -14.87
C PHE A 150 -0.42 -3.17 -15.08
N PRO A 151 -0.53 -4.05 -14.09
CA PRO A 151 -1.43 -5.20 -14.20
C PRO A 151 -2.88 -4.71 -14.17
N THR A 152 -3.62 -4.95 -15.25
CA THR A 152 -5.03 -4.61 -15.32
C THR A 152 -5.89 -5.85 -15.17
N GLU A 153 -6.88 -5.75 -14.31
CA GLU A 153 -7.94 -6.73 -14.18
C GLU A 153 -9.26 -6.02 -14.51
N GLU A 154 -9.96 -6.46 -15.55
CA GLU A 154 -11.18 -5.79 -16.04
C GLU A 154 -12.20 -5.48 -14.93
N ARG A 155 -12.19 -6.30 -13.90
CA ARG A 155 -13.08 -6.18 -12.76
C ARG A 155 -12.75 -4.98 -11.87
N PHE A 156 -11.46 -4.63 -11.75
CA PHE A 156 -10.98 -3.62 -10.81
C PHE A 156 -10.37 -2.40 -11.50
N ASP A 157 -9.56 -2.63 -12.51
CA ASP A 157 -8.68 -1.61 -13.06
C ASP A 157 -9.09 -1.23 -14.48
N ILE A 158 -9.68 -0.04 -14.63
CA ILE A 158 -10.06 0.52 -15.91
C ILE A 158 -9.14 1.70 -16.22
N PRO A 159 -8.05 1.48 -17.01
CA PRO A 159 -7.08 2.55 -17.29
C PRO A 159 -7.68 3.68 -18.12
N LYS A 160 -7.42 4.91 -17.71
CA LYS A 160 -7.73 6.13 -18.48
C LYS A 160 -6.54 6.56 -19.34
N VAL A 161 -5.38 5.98 -19.14
CA VAL A 161 -4.13 6.31 -19.81
C VAL A 161 -3.57 5.05 -20.45
N LYS A 162 -3.07 5.18 -21.71
CA LYS A 162 -2.43 4.07 -22.43
C LYS A 162 -1.04 3.79 -21.86
N ASP A 163 -0.62 2.53 -21.97
CA ASP A 163 0.74 2.07 -21.63
C ASP A 163 1.18 2.46 -20.21
N LEU A 164 0.25 2.33 -19.27
CA LEU A 164 0.51 2.61 -17.87
C LEU A 164 1.57 1.64 -17.32
N GLN A 165 2.63 2.18 -16.72
CA GLN A 165 3.73 1.41 -16.17
C GLN A 165 3.94 1.70 -14.70
N MET A 166 4.57 0.74 -14.02
CA MET A 166 5.03 0.86 -12.64
C MET A 166 6.54 0.72 -12.59
N VAL A 167 7.15 1.38 -11.62
CA VAL A 167 8.58 1.24 -11.32
C VAL A 167 8.75 0.68 -9.91
N TYR A 168 9.76 -0.17 -9.72
CA TYR A 168 10.13 -0.66 -8.40
C TYR A 168 11.00 0.34 -7.65
N LEU A 169 10.67 0.53 -6.37
CA LEU A 169 11.51 1.24 -5.41
C LEU A 169 11.94 0.27 -4.31
N VAL A 170 13.15 0.44 -3.82
CA VAL A 170 13.74 -0.45 -2.83
C VAL A 170 14.38 0.36 -1.71
N LYS A 171 14.18 -0.09 -0.49
CA LYS A 171 14.90 0.41 0.68
C LYS A 171 15.65 -0.74 1.34
N ASP A 172 16.98 -0.62 1.45
CA ASP A 172 17.80 -1.56 2.19
C ASP A 172 17.61 -1.34 3.70
N MET A 173 17.43 -2.43 4.43
CA MET A 173 17.32 -2.41 5.89
C MET A 173 18.71 -2.60 6.47
N HIS A 174 19.19 -1.61 7.19
CA HIS A 174 20.46 -1.69 7.93
C HIS A 174 20.22 -2.32 9.30
N GLU A 175 21.17 -3.13 9.74
CA GLU A 175 21.16 -3.73 11.08
C GLU A 175 21.32 -2.66 12.19
#